data_7089c9f7dacd13db7ed15707fd176a7b
#
_entry.id   7089c9f7dacd13db7ed15707fd176a7b
#
_cell.length_a   1.000
_cell.length_b   1.000
_cell.length_c   1.000
_cell.angle_alpha   90.00
_cell.angle_beta   90.00
_cell.angle_gamma   90.00
#
_symmetry.space_group_name_H-M   'P 1'
#
loop_
_entity.id
_entity.type
_entity.pdbx_description
1 polymer ?
#
loop_
_entity_poly.entity_id
_entity_poly.type
_entity_poly.pdbx_seq_one_letter_code
_entity_poly.pdbx_strand_id
1 'polypeptide(L)'
;MSKNQHLLKRKHWIFDLDGTLTIAVHDFNAIRKELGIPEGQPIIKTLESLPLKESHKQKKKLQEIEVKLALNASPAPGVKRLLETLSSQNYFLGILTLNTRENAWTTLKALGLSEYFTRESVIGRWCAEPKPSPKGIKKLLNQWNVCTSEALIVGD
;
A
#
# COMPACT_ATOMS: atom_id res chain seq x y z
N MET A 1 22.56 24.22 2.25
CA MET A 1 21.26 23.64 1.79
C MET A 1 20.73 22.71 2.87
N SER A 2 19.49 22.91 3.32
CA SER A 2 18.84 22.05 4.29
C SER A 2 18.71 20.62 3.73
N LYS A 3 18.87 19.58 4.59
CA LYS A 3 18.68 18.17 4.21
C LYS A 3 17.34 17.91 3.49
N ASN A 4 16.33 18.71 3.75
CA ASN A 4 14.98 18.58 3.15
C ASN A 4 14.90 19.09 1.70
N GLN A 5 15.79 19.97 1.24
CA GLN A 5 15.78 20.46 -0.14
C GLN A 5 16.16 19.39 -1.16
N HIS A 6 16.96 18.37 -0.77
CA HIS A 6 17.28 17.24 -1.64
C HIS A 6 16.10 16.30 -1.87
N LEU A 7 15.16 16.20 -0.93
CA LEU A 7 13.96 15.36 -1.07
C LEU A 7 13.00 15.96 -2.10
N LEU A 8 12.81 17.27 -2.08
CA LEU A 8 11.92 17.99 -2.99
C LEU A 8 12.43 18.04 -4.45
N LYS A 9 13.69 17.66 -4.70
CA LYS A 9 14.20 17.50 -6.06
C LYS A 9 13.74 16.21 -6.73
N ARG A 10 13.33 15.21 -5.95
CA ARG A 10 12.83 13.93 -6.46
C ARG A 10 11.36 14.05 -6.76
N LYS A 11 10.98 13.92 -8.03
CA LYS A 11 9.59 14.12 -8.48
C LYS A 11 8.75 12.85 -8.55
N HIS A 12 9.30 11.69 -8.16
CA HIS A 12 8.61 10.41 -8.20
C HIS A 12 8.50 9.87 -6.76
N TRP A 13 7.29 9.91 -6.21
CA TRP A 13 7.04 9.54 -4.82
C TRP A 13 6.22 8.27 -4.74
N ILE A 14 6.74 7.27 -4.04
CA ILE A 14 6.11 5.98 -3.81
C ILE A 14 5.72 5.92 -2.34
N PHE A 15 4.43 5.77 -2.07
CA PHE A 15 3.90 5.67 -0.72
C PHE A 15 3.56 4.22 -0.36
N ASP A 16 3.81 3.86 0.89
CA ASP A 16 3.02 2.80 1.50
C ASP A 16 1.60 3.31 1.76
N LEU A 17 0.64 2.40 1.94
CA LEU A 17 -0.76 2.76 2.14
C LEU A 17 -1.14 2.70 3.63
N ASP A 18 -1.23 1.49 4.17
CA ASP A 18 -1.72 1.24 5.52
C ASP A 18 -0.70 1.71 6.57
N GLY A 19 -1.10 2.64 7.43
CA GLY A 19 -0.20 3.24 8.42
C GLY A 19 0.67 4.39 7.89
N THR A 20 0.58 4.73 6.61
CA THR A 20 1.31 5.84 5.97
C THR A 20 0.34 6.88 5.41
N LEU A 21 -0.45 6.53 4.40
CA LEU A 21 -1.55 7.38 3.90
C LEU A 21 -2.79 7.27 4.79
N THR A 22 -2.96 6.16 5.48
CA THR A 22 -4.01 5.95 6.48
C THR A 22 -3.46 6.00 7.90
N ILE A 23 -4.33 6.29 8.86
CA ILE A 23 -4.07 6.00 10.26
C ILE A 23 -4.00 4.47 10.41
N ALA A 24 -2.97 3.97 11.11
CA ALA A 24 -2.80 2.54 11.36
C ALA A 24 -3.96 2.02 12.25
N VAL A 25 -4.80 1.16 11.67
CA VAL A 25 -5.95 0.52 12.37
C VAL A 25 -5.90 -1.01 12.28
N HIS A 26 -4.88 -1.56 11.59
CA HIS A 26 -4.74 -3.00 11.42
C HIS A 26 -4.17 -3.62 12.71
N ASP A 27 -5.02 -4.35 13.43
CA ASP A 27 -4.58 -5.26 14.48
C ASP A 27 -4.29 -6.63 13.84
N PHE A 28 -3.05 -6.81 13.40
CA PHE A 28 -2.63 -8.06 12.76
C PHE A 28 -2.72 -9.28 13.69
N ASN A 29 -2.62 -9.10 15.00
CA ASN A 29 -2.78 -10.19 15.95
C ASN A 29 -4.24 -10.59 16.09
N ALA A 30 -5.17 -9.64 16.13
CA ALA A 30 -6.59 -9.92 16.07
C ALA A 30 -6.98 -10.63 14.77
N ILE A 31 -6.45 -10.19 13.62
CA ILE A 31 -6.66 -10.83 12.32
C ILE A 31 -6.14 -12.28 12.33
N ARG A 32 -4.91 -12.51 12.81
CA ARG A 32 -4.36 -13.87 12.96
C ARG A 32 -5.25 -14.76 13.82
N LYS A 33 -5.65 -14.26 14.99
CA LYS A 33 -6.55 -14.97 15.90
C LYS A 33 -7.86 -15.36 15.24
N GLU A 34 -8.46 -14.44 14.48
CA GLU A 34 -9.71 -14.68 13.76
C GLU A 34 -9.56 -15.72 12.65
N LEU A 35 -8.38 -15.78 12.01
CA LEU A 35 -8.05 -16.75 10.96
C LEU A 35 -7.47 -18.07 11.49
N GLY A 36 -7.27 -18.21 12.80
CA GLY A 36 -6.64 -19.38 13.40
C GLY A 36 -5.14 -19.51 13.09
N ILE A 37 -4.46 -18.39 12.83
CA ILE A 37 -3.03 -18.34 12.53
C ILE A 37 -2.24 -18.04 13.81
N PRO A 38 -1.16 -18.78 14.12
CA PRO A 38 -0.30 -18.49 15.26
C PRO A 38 0.30 -17.07 15.20
N GLU A 39 0.51 -16.49 16.39
CA GLU A 39 1.14 -15.16 16.51
C GLU A 39 2.52 -15.14 15.83
N GLY A 40 2.84 -14.01 15.16
CA GLY A 40 4.10 -13.84 14.46
C GLY A 40 4.21 -14.52 13.10
N GLN A 41 3.30 -15.41 12.73
CA GLN A 41 3.32 -16.07 11.43
C GLN A 41 2.83 -15.14 10.31
N PRO A 42 3.44 -15.17 9.10
CA PRO A 42 3.01 -14.38 7.96
C PRO A 42 1.65 -14.88 7.44
N ILE A 43 0.64 -14.01 7.47
CA ILE A 43 -0.76 -14.37 7.20
C ILE A 43 -0.90 -15.05 5.83
N ILE A 44 -0.52 -14.39 4.75
CA ILE A 44 -0.72 -14.90 3.38
C ILE A 44 -0.02 -16.24 3.17
N LYS A 45 1.26 -16.32 3.55
CA LYS A 45 2.07 -17.53 3.39
C LYS A 45 1.50 -18.71 4.18
N THR A 46 1.01 -18.45 5.39
CA THR A 46 0.37 -19.49 6.21
C THR A 46 -0.93 -19.98 5.56
N LEU A 47 -1.76 -19.06 5.05
CA LEU A 47 -2.99 -19.45 4.35
C LEU A 47 -2.71 -20.23 3.05
N GLU A 48 -1.63 -19.92 2.35
CA GLU A 48 -1.22 -20.67 1.15
C GLU A 48 -0.72 -22.08 1.43
N SER A 49 -0.20 -22.33 2.64
CA SER A 49 0.27 -23.66 3.07
C SER A 49 -0.86 -24.60 3.53
N LEU A 50 -2.09 -24.09 3.72
CA LEU A 50 -3.24 -24.90 4.11
C LEU A 50 -3.75 -25.78 2.96
N PRO A 51 -4.47 -26.88 3.27
CA PRO A 51 -5.20 -27.63 2.27
C PRO A 51 -6.12 -26.71 1.44
N LEU A 52 -6.24 -26.96 0.13
CA LEU A 52 -6.86 -26.05 -0.84
C LEU A 52 -8.23 -25.52 -0.40
N LYS A 53 -9.10 -26.39 0.10
CA LYS A 53 -10.45 -26.03 0.55
C LYS A 53 -10.42 -25.08 1.77
N GLU A 54 -9.54 -25.36 2.72
CA GLU A 54 -9.31 -24.54 3.92
C GLU A 54 -8.70 -23.19 3.54
N SER A 55 -7.67 -23.21 2.70
CA SER A 55 -7.02 -22.00 2.18
C SER A 55 -8.02 -21.04 1.52
N HIS A 56 -8.90 -21.54 0.64
CA HIS A 56 -9.94 -20.73 0.00
C HIS A 56 -10.90 -20.11 1.02
N LYS A 57 -11.36 -20.89 2.00
CA LYS A 57 -12.25 -20.40 3.06
C LYS A 57 -11.61 -19.27 3.87
N GLN A 58 -10.38 -19.48 4.31
CA GLN A 58 -9.68 -18.50 5.13
C GLN A 58 -9.25 -17.25 4.35
N LYS A 59 -8.86 -17.40 3.07
CA LYS A 59 -8.58 -16.26 2.18
C LYS A 59 -9.82 -15.40 1.95
N LYS A 60 -11.00 -16.02 1.79
CA LYS A 60 -12.26 -15.27 1.67
C LYS A 60 -12.55 -14.48 2.95
N LYS A 61 -12.38 -15.10 4.11
CA LYS A 61 -12.54 -14.43 5.41
C LYS A 61 -11.58 -13.26 5.58
N LEU A 62 -10.31 -13.45 5.22
CA LEU A 62 -9.32 -12.36 5.22
C LEU A 62 -9.77 -11.20 4.32
N GLN A 63 -10.23 -11.50 3.11
CA GLN A 63 -10.72 -10.47 2.18
C GLN A 63 -11.90 -9.68 2.77
N GLU A 64 -12.83 -10.33 3.45
CA GLU A 64 -13.96 -9.66 4.11
C GLU A 64 -13.50 -8.70 5.22
N ILE A 65 -12.48 -9.11 6.00
CA ILE A 65 -11.86 -8.26 7.02
C ILE A 65 -11.16 -7.05 6.36
N GLU A 66 -10.33 -7.29 5.34
CA GLU A 66 -9.58 -6.25 4.64
C GLU A 66 -10.51 -5.23 3.96
N VAL A 67 -11.63 -5.67 3.38
CA VAL A 67 -12.65 -4.78 2.79
C VAL A 67 -13.30 -3.88 3.86
N LYS A 68 -13.65 -4.44 5.02
CA LYS A 68 -14.21 -3.65 6.12
C LYS A 68 -13.22 -2.59 6.61
N LEU A 69 -11.95 -2.95 6.75
CA LEU A 69 -10.89 -2.00 7.14
C LEU A 69 -10.72 -0.91 6.08
N ALA A 70 -10.73 -1.26 4.81
CA ALA A 70 -10.62 -0.32 3.69
C ALA A 70 -11.77 0.71 3.67
N LEU A 71 -13.01 0.24 3.86
CA LEU A 71 -14.21 1.10 3.88
C LEU A 71 -14.24 2.07 5.07
N ASN A 72 -13.63 1.68 6.20
CA ASN A 72 -13.57 2.47 7.42
C ASN A 72 -12.24 3.19 7.63
N ALA A 73 -11.38 3.23 6.60
CA ALA A 73 -10.09 3.90 6.68
C ALA A 73 -10.24 5.40 6.91
N SER A 74 -9.31 5.96 7.68
CA SER A 74 -9.18 7.40 7.91
C SER A 74 -7.82 7.89 7.42
N PRO A 75 -7.75 9.10 6.82
CA PRO A 75 -6.49 9.63 6.31
C PRO A 75 -5.55 10.00 7.44
N ALA A 76 -4.26 9.74 7.25
CA ALA A 76 -3.25 10.25 8.18
C ALA A 76 -3.21 11.79 8.14
N PRO A 77 -2.91 12.45 9.28
CA PRO A 77 -2.89 13.91 9.33
C PRO A 77 -1.96 14.53 8.28
N GLY A 78 -2.47 15.50 7.54
CA GLY A 78 -1.71 16.25 6.52
C GLY A 78 -1.54 15.54 5.16
N VAL A 79 -1.94 14.28 5.02
CA VAL A 79 -1.77 13.51 3.77
C VAL A 79 -2.48 14.17 2.60
N LYS A 80 -3.73 14.58 2.76
CA LYS A 80 -4.48 15.21 1.67
C LYS A 80 -3.77 16.46 1.16
N ARG A 81 -3.37 17.35 2.07
CA ARG A 81 -2.63 18.57 1.71
C ARG A 81 -1.29 18.27 1.02
N LEU A 82 -0.58 17.22 1.48
CA LEU A 82 0.67 16.79 0.84
C LEU A 82 0.42 16.35 -0.59
N LEU A 83 -0.55 15.47 -0.83
CA LEU A 83 -0.86 14.96 -2.17
C LEU A 83 -1.37 16.07 -3.11
N GLU A 84 -2.21 16.99 -2.62
CA GLU A 84 -2.62 18.19 -3.34
C GLU A 84 -1.41 19.02 -3.79
N THR A 85 -0.48 19.26 -2.87
CA THR A 85 0.74 20.05 -3.16
C THR A 85 1.62 19.35 -4.20
N LEU A 86 1.89 18.05 -4.02
CA LEU A 86 2.71 17.28 -4.95
C LEU A 86 2.07 17.21 -6.35
N SER A 87 0.75 16.96 -6.40
CA SER A 87 0.01 16.87 -7.65
C SER A 87 -0.01 18.21 -8.40
N SER A 88 -0.22 19.33 -7.71
CA SER A 88 -0.20 20.66 -8.31
C SER A 88 1.17 21.05 -8.89
N GLN A 89 2.23 20.43 -8.42
CA GLN A 89 3.60 20.62 -8.90
C GLN A 89 4.03 19.55 -9.92
N ASN A 90 3.10 18.76 -10.45
CA ASN A 90 3.32 17.70 -11.42
C ASN A 90 4.30 16.60 -10.95
N TYR A 91 4.23 16.23 -9.67
CA TYR A 91 4.94 15.05 -9.16
C TYR A 91 4.21 13.75 -9.57
N PHE A 92 4.99 12.72 -9.82
CA PHE A 92 4.48 11.38 -10.09
C PHE A 92 4.25 10.65 -8.77
N LEU A 93 3.03 10.15 -8.56
CA LEU A 93 2.63 9.53 -7.32
C LEU A 93 2.28 8.06 -7.56
N GLY A 94 2.86 7.19 -6.75
CA GLY A 94 2.59 5.75 -6.77
C GLY A 94 2.40 5.18 -5.38
N ILE A 95 1.81 4.00 -5.33
CA ILE A 95 1.61 3.23 -4.10
C ILE A 95 2.23 1.85 -4.26
N LEU A 96 2.93 1.40 -3.23
CA LEU A 96 3.39 0.03 -3.07
C LEU A 96 2.88 -0.51 -1.74
N THR A 97 1.93 -1.45 -1.78
CA THR A 97 1.26 -1.99 -0.60
C THR A 97 1.27 -3.52 -0.58
N LEU A 98 1.23 -4.10 0.61
CA LEU A 98 0.98 -5.54 0.82
C LEU A 98 -0.50 -5.90 0.67
N ASN A 99 -1.39 -4.93 0.62
CA ASN A 99 -2.81 -5.14 0.38
C ASN A 99 -3.08 -5.44 -1.11
N THR A 100 -4.27 -5.92 -1.44
CA THR A 100 -4.65 -6.06 -2.85
C THR A 100 -4.83 -4.70 -3.51
N ARG A 101 -4.66 -4.62 -4.84
CA ARG A 101 -4.91 -3.38 -5.59
C ARG A 101 -6.36 -2.93 -5.42
N GLU A 102 -7.30 -3.85 -5.42
CA GLU A 102 -8.73 -3.60 -5.27
C GLU A 102 -9.05 -2.97 -3.90
N ASN A 103 -8.50 -3.54 -2.83
CA ASN A 103 -8.66 -2.97 -1.48
C ASN A 103 -7.94 -1.63 -1.34
N ALA A 104 -6.77 -1.46 -1.95
CA ALA A 104 -6.08 -0.17 -2.00
C ALA A 104 -6.96 0.91 -2.66
N TRP A 105 -7.62 0.59 -3.77
CA TRP A 105 -8.58 1.50 -4.42
C TRP A 105 -9.79 1.80 -3.56
N THR A 106 -10.35 0.81 -2.88
CA THR A 106 -11.44 1.00 -1.91
C THR A 106 -11.03 1.95 -0.80
N THR A 107 -9.84 1.75 -0.25
CA THR A 107 -9.24 2.65 0.75
C THR A 107 -9.08 4.07 0.20
N LEU A 108 -8.45 4.25 -0.96
CA LEU A 108 -8.23 5.57 -1.57
C LEU A 108 -9.54 6.32 -1.82
N LYS A 109 -10.59 5.63 -2.25
CA LYS A 109 -11.93 6.21 -2.42
C LYS A 109 -12.53 6.63 -1.09
N ALA A 110 -12.44 5.78 -0.06
CA ALA A 110 -12.92 6.11 1.29
C ALA A 110 -12.21 7.33 1.88
N LEU A 111 -10.92 7.50 1.57
CA LEU A 111 -10.12 8.65 2.00
C LEU A 111 -10.34 9.92 1.17
N GLY A 112 -11.00 9.83 0.00
CA GLY A 112 -11.09 10.92 -0.98
C GLY A 112 -9.75 11.26 -1.63
N LEU A 113 -8.88 10.26 -1.82
CA LEU A 113 -7.52 10.42 -2.37
C LEU A 113 -7.33 9.74 -3.73
N SER A 114 -8.34 9.10 -4.29
CA SER A 114 -8.23 8.32 -5.53
C SER A 114 -7.86 9.15 -6.75
N GLU A 115 -8.16 10.44 -6.75
CA GLU A 115 -7.85 11.36 -7.86
C GLU A 115 -6.34 11.61 -8.05
N TYR A 116 -5.52 11.37 -7.01
CA TYR A 116 -4.07 11.59 -7.07
C TYR A 116 -3.27 10.44 -7.68
N PHE A 117 -3.93 9.31 -7.96
CA PHE A 117 -3.27 8.09 -8.43
C PHE A 117 -3.95 7.55 -9.67
N THR A 118 -3.18 6.83 -10.51
CA THR A 118 -3.73 6.00 -11.59
C THR A 118 -3.78 4.55 -11.13
N ARG A 119 -4.61 3.72 -11.78
CA ARG A 119 -4.69 2.30 -11.44
C ARG A 119 -3.35 1.59 -11.58
N GLU A 120 -2.59 1.96 -12.61
CA GLU A 120 -1.27 1.39 -12.91
C GLU A 120 -0.21 1.79 -11.89
N SER A 121 -0.36 2.96 -11.26
CA SER A 121 0.56 3.44 -10.22
C SER A 121 0.30 2.85 -8.83
N VAL A 122 -0.72 2.02 -8.66
CA VAL A 122 -1.00 1.28 -7.43
C VAL A 122 -0.56 -0.17 -7.59
N ILE A 123 0.56 -0.51 -6.96
CA ILE A 123 1.14 -1.85 -6.95
C ILE A 123 0.72 -2.57 -5.66
N GLY A 124 -0.17 -3.53 -5.80
CA GLY A 124 -0.67 -4.35 -4.70
C GLY A 124 -0.08 -5.76 -4.70
N ARG A 125 -0.57 -6.57 -3.77
CA ARG A 125 -0.13 -7.94 -3.44
C ARG A 125 0.19 -8.84 -4.64
N TRP A 126 -0.63 -8.81 -5.67
CA TRP A 126 -0.50 -9.70 -6.85
C TRP A 126 0.08 -8.99 -8.08
N CYS A 127 0.41 -7.71 -7.97
CA CYS A 127 0.94 -6.93 -9.10
C CYS A 127 2.43 -7.13 -9.32
N ALA A 128 3.16 -7.49 -8.28
CA ALA A 128 4.57 -7.81 -8.26
C ALA A 128 4.89 -8.66 -7.02
N GLU A 129 6.10 -9.21 -6.95
CA GLU A 129 6.58 -9.85 -5.73
C GLU A 129 6.52 -8.87 -4.55
N PRO A 130 5.92 -9.28 -3.40
CA PRO A 130 5.65 -8.37 -2.29
C PRO A 130 6.93 -7.86 -1.61
N LYS A 131 6.80 -6.74 -0.89
CA LYS A 131 7.85 -6.22 0.00
C LYS A 131 8.35 -7.33 0.94
N PRO A 132 9.66 -7.42 1.20
CA PRO A 132 10.74 -6.49 0.93
C PRO A 132 11.37 -6.61 -0.47
N SER A 133 10.81 -7.39 -1.40
CA SER A 133 11.33 -7.48 -2.76
C SER A 133 11.31 -6.10 -3.45
N PRO A 134 12.39 -5.74 -4.19
CA PRO A 134 12.44 -4.48 -4.93
C PRO A 134 11.61 -4.49 -6.22
N LYS A 135 10.96 -5.61 -6.58
CA LYS A 135 10.27 -5.74 -7.87
C LYS A 135 9.10 -4.77 -8.05
N GLY A 136 8.34 -4.51 -6.99
CA GLY A 136 7.25 -3.53 -7.04
C GLY A 136 7.76 -2.11 -7.30
N ILE A 137 8.84 -1.71 -6.65
CA ILE A 137 9.50 -0.41 -6.89
C ILE A 137 10.01 -0.32 -8.32
N LYS A 138 10.73 -1.34 -8.79
CA LYS A 138 11.26 -1.40 -10.16
C LYS A 138 10.15 -1.29 -11.20
N LYS A 139 8.99 -1.90 -10.94
CA LYS A 139 7.83 -1.80 -11.82
C LYS A 139 7.34 -0.37 -11.96
N LEU A 140 7.22 0.39 -10.87
CA LEU A 140 6.86 1.81 -10.89
C LEU A 140 7.90 2.66 -11.60
N LEU A 141 9.18 2.47 -11.29
CA LEU A 141 10.29 3.20 -11.94
C LEU A 141 10.31 2.97 -13.46
N ASN A 142 10.09 1.73 -13.89
CA ASN A 142 10.02 1.39 -15.31
C ASN A 142 8.81 2.05 -16.01
N GLN A 143 7.65 2.09 -15.36
CA GLN A 143 6.47 2.80 -15.88
C GLN A 143 6.72 4.30 -16.05
N TRP A 144 7.47 4.90 -15.15
CA TRP A 144 7.84 6.31 -15.19
C TRP A 144 9.08 6.59 -16.02
N ASN A 145 9.78 5.54 -16.47
CA ASN A 145 11.05 5.61 -17.21
C ASN A 145 12.12 6.44 -16.48
N VAL A 146 12.31 6.14 -15.19
CA VAL A 146 13.25 6.86 -14.30
C VAL A 146 14.12 5.89 -13.52
N CYS A 147 15.24 6.40 -13.02
CA CYS A 147 16.16 5.63 -12.16
C CYS A 147 15.86 5.84 -10.67
N THR A 148 16.47 5.00 -9.83
CA THR A 148 16.24 5.01 -8.37
C THR A 148 16.59 6.34 -7.70
N SER A 149 17.56 7.08 -8.24
CA SER A 149 17.97 8.38 -7.69
C SER A 149 16.91 9.48 -7.84
N GLU A 150 15.92 9.28 -8.72
CA GLU A 150 14.83 10.24 -9.00
C GLU A 150 13.58 9.98 -8.17
N ALA A 151 13.56 8.84 -7.44
CA ALA A 151 12.41 8.44 -6.64
C ALA A 151 12.66 8.59 -5.14
N LEU A 152 11.57 8.76 -4.40
CA LEU A 152 11.49 8.76 -2.96
C LEU A 152 10.44 7.76 -2.51
N ILE A 153 10.74 6.98 -1.46
CA ILE A 153 9.80 6.08 -0.82
C ILE A 153 9.42 6.67 0.53
N VAL A 154 8.13 6.68 0.81
CA VAL A 154 7.55 7.15 2.06
C VAL A 154 6.79 5.99 2.71
N GLY A 155 7.20 5.60 3.90
CA GLY A 155 6.62 4.50 4.66
C GLY A 155 7.37 4.25 5.95
N ASP A 156 6.91 3.31 6.73
CA ASP A 156 7.54 2.81 7.97
C ASP A 156 8.38 1.54 7.72
#